data_a5c3bf42279d3cb43be829ca2c19865d
#
_entry.id   a5c3bf42279d3cb43be829ca2c19865d
#
_cell.length_a   1.000
_cell.length_b   1.000
_cell.length_c   1.000
_cell.angle_alpha   90.00
_cell.angle_beta   90.00
_cell.angle_gamma   90.00
#
_symmetry.space_group_name_H-M   'P 1'
#
loop_
_entity.id
_entity.type
_entity.pdbx_description
1 polymer ?
#
loop_
_entity_poly.entity_id
_entity_poly.type
_entity_poly.pdbx_seq_one_letter_code
_entity_poly.pdbx_strand_id
1 'polypeptide(L)'
;LYHLSEQRENIIDWFPMKEGASVLEVGAGCGAVTGALVRMASRVVANDLSKRRSLINAWRHREAKNLELAVGNFNRVSEMLTEKFDYVTLIGVLEYAPSYMAGEDPFGTFLEKINGLLKPDGEILIAIENRLGMKYFAGCREDHVGRAFEGIEGYPGTDSVQTFSRAELERLFEEKGFREYEFYYPYPDYKFPTAVYSDRYLPKKGELLNNIRNFDADRYVLFDEGKAFDSLADTGYFPIFSNSFFVRVRRKG
;
A
#
# COMPACT_ATOMS: atom_id res chain seq x y z
N LEU A 1 16.21 7.72 0.79
CA LEU A 1 15.79 6.61 1.65
C LEU A 1 14.59 5.89 1.05
N TYR A 2 13.44 6.54 0.88
CA TYR A 2 12.17 5.96 0.42
C TYR A 2 12.27 5.10 -0.87
N HIS A 3 12.95 5.58 -1.90
CA HIS A 3 12.98 4.91 -3.21
C HIS A 3 13.95 3.73 -3.31
N LEU A 4 14.92 3.61 -2.39
CA LEU A 4 16.04 2.67 -2.60
C LEU A 4 16.36 1.79 -1.37
N SER A 5 15.75 2.06 -0.21
CA SER A 5 16.01 1.29 1.02
C SER A 5 15.47 -0.13 0.93
N GLU A 6 16.26 -1.11 1.34
CA GLU A 6 15.85 -2.51 1.48
C GLU A 6 14.76 -2.68 2.56
N GLN A 7 14.71 -1.79 3.55
CA GLN A 7 13.66 -1.82 4.58
C GLN A 7 12.24 -1.67 4.00
N ARG A 8 12.13 -1.20 2.76
CA ARG A 8 10.84 -1.16 2.03
C ARG A 8 10.28 -2.55 1.76
N GLU A 9 11.12 -3.55 1.68
CA GLU A 9 10.73 -4.94 1.44
C GLU A 9 10.00 -5.55 2.64
N ASN A 10 10.22 -5.01 3.87
CA ASN A 10 9.54 -5.46 5.08
C ASN A 10 8.00 -5.41 4.98
N ILE A 11 7.45 -4.61 4.05
CA ILE A 11 5.98 -4.57 3.86
C ILE A 11 5.42 -5.87 3.30
N ILE A 12 6.23 -6.68 2.63
CA ILE A 12 5.78 -7.88 1.94
C ILE A 12 6.54 -9.16 2.33
N ASP A 13 7.78 -9.06 2.82
CA ASP A 13 8.64 -10.23 3.11
C ASP A 13 8.03 -11.22 4.11
N TRP A 14 7.14 -10.77 4.99
CA TRP A 14 6.43 -11.61 5.96
C TRP A 14 5.21 -12.33 5.36
N PHE A 15 4.72 -11.91 4.19
CA PHE A 15 3.50 -12.41 3.61
C PHE A 15 3.69 -13.81 3.01
N PRO A 16 2.87 -14.82 3.38
CA PRO A 16 3.03 -16.18 2.90
C PRO A 16 2.49 -16.33 1.47
N MET A 17 3.27 -15.95 0.48
CA MET A 17 2.90 -16.17 -0.92
C MET A 17 2.88 -17.68 -1.24
N LYS A 18 1.95 -18.04 -2.11
CA LYS A 18 1.85 -19.40 -2.67
C LYS A 18 3.13 -19.75 -3.41
N GLU A 19 3.63 -20.97 -3.23
CA GLU A 19 4.75 -21.48 -4.00
C GLU A 19 4.46 -21.47 -5.52
N GLY A 20 5.44 -21.03 -6.30
CA GLY A 20 5.28 -20.91 -7.75
C GLY A 20 4.35 -19.76 -8.20
N ALA A 21 4.02 -18.82 -7.32
CA ALA A 21 3.13 -17.70 -7.62
C ALA A 21 3.62 -16.83 -8.78
N SER A 22 2.66 -16.24 -9.49
CA SER A 22 2.87 -15.12 -10.42
C SER A 22 2.34 -13.83 -9.81
N VAL A 23 3.10 -12.74 -9.92
CA VAL A 23 2.80 -11.44 -9.32
C VAL A 23 2.82 -10.34 -10.36
N LEU A 24 1.82 -9.47 -10.34
CA LEU A 24 1.82 -8.19 -11.03
C LEU A 24 2.05 -7.08 -9.99
N GLU A 25 3.18 -6.40 -10.07
CA GLU A 25 3.49 -5.22 -9.27
C GLU A 25 3.08 -3.97 -10.03
N VAL A 26 2.05 -3.28 -9.58
CA VAL A 26 1.61 -2.00 -10.16
C VAL A 26 2.27 -0.86 -9.42
N GLY A 27 2.88 0.08 -10.15
CA GLY A 27 3.58 1.22 -9.54
C GLY A 27 4.92 0.85 -8.91
N ALA A 28 5.69 -0.04 -9.54
CA ALA A 28 6.95 -0.58 -9.00
C ALA A 28 8.04 0.46 -8.68
N GLY A 29 7.94 1.66 -9.26
CA GLY A 29 8.89 2.74 -9.02
C GLY A 29 10.33 2.36 -9.34
N CYS A 30 11.22 2.63 -8.39
CA CYS A 30 12.65 2.26 -8.48
C CYS A 30 12.94 0.81 -8.04
N GLY A 31 11.92 -0.02 -7.86
CA GLY A 31 12.08 -1.42 -7.45
C GLY A 31 12.37 -1.60 -5.96
N ALA A 32 11.83 -0.74 -5.11
CA ALA A 32 12.09 -0.82 -3.67
C ALA A 32 11.44 -2.07 -3.03
N VAL A 33 10.37 -2.59 -3.62
CA VAL A 33 9.65 -3.80 -3.18
C VAL A 33 9.84 -4.96 -4.15
N THR A 34 10.16 -4.67 -5.41
CA THR A 34 10.37 -5.66 -6.49
C THR A 34 11.34 -6.77 -6.08
N GLY A 35 12.40 -6.45 -5.32
CA GLY A 35 13.39 -7.43 -4.87
C GLY A 35 12.80 -8.55 -4.01
N ALA A 36 11.92 -8.21 -3.07
CA ALA A 36 11.18 -9.19 -2.28
C ALA A 36 10.30 -10.07 -3.19
N LEU A 37 9.53 -9.45 -4.08
CA LEU A 37 8.63 -10.18 -4.98
C LEU A 37 9.39 -11.17 -5.87
N VAL A 38 10.55 -10.77 -6.39
CA VAL A 38 11.42 -11.62 -7.21
C VAL A 38 11.93 -12.86 -6.44
N ARG A 39 12.20 -12.72 -5.14
CA ARG A 39 12.60 -13.85 -4.28
C ARG A 39 11.45 -14.78 -3.94
N MET A 40 10.24 -14.24 -3.80
CA MET A 40 9.06 -14.97 -3.30
C MET A 40 8.23 -15.62 -4.42
N ALA A 41 8.29 -15.10 -5.64
CA ALA A 41 7.45 -15.53 -6.75
C ALA A 41 8.26 -16.20 -7.87
N SER A 42 7.62 -17.07 -8.63
CA SER A 42 8.24 -17.69 -9.82
C SER A 42 8.23 -16.76 -11.04
N ARG A 43 7.35 -15.77 -11.08
CA ARG A 43 7.20 -14.76 -12.13
C ARG A 43 6.74 -13.43 -11.54
N VAL A 44 7.40 -12.37 -11.93
CA VAL A 44 7.02 -10.98 -11.57
C VAL A 44 6.93 -10.15 -12.85
N VAL A 45 5.80 -9.50 -13.05
CA VAL A 45 5.63 -8.42 -14.02
C VAL A 45 5.50 -7.12 -13.24
N ALA A 46 6.43 -6.19 -13.41
CA ALA A 46 6.45 -4.93 -12.69
C ALA A 46 6.16 -3.76 -13.64
N ASN A 47 5.09 -3.01 -13.36
CA ASN A 47 4.68 -1.86 -14.15
C ASN A 47 5.00 -0.55 -13.44
N ASP A 48 5.54 0.41 -14.16
CA ASP A 48 5.61 1.82 -13.74
C ASP A 48 5.45 2.75 -14.93
N LEU A 49 4.84 3.91 -14.71
CA LEU A 49 4.66 4.96 -15.73
C LEU A 49 6.01 5.57 -16.17
N SER A 50 6.96 5.68 -15.23
CA SER A 50 8.23 6.37 -15.43
C SER A 50 9.31 5.45 -16.01
N LYS A 51 9.70 5.68 -17.25
CA LYS A 51 10.85 5.00 -17.87
C LYS A 51 12.12 5.12 -17.01
N ARG A 52 12.37 6.29 -16.42
CA ARG A 52 13.56 6.52 -15.57
C ARG A 52 13.54 5.63 -14.33
N ARG A 53 12.42 5.53 -13.64
CA ARG A 53 12.28 4.65 -12.46
C ARG A 53 12.41 3.19 -12.87
N SER A 54 11.78 2.78 -13.96
CA SER A 54 11.87 1.41 -14.47
C SER A 54 13.31 1.03 -14.86
N LEU A 55 14.11 1.95 -15.41
CA LEU A 55 15.52 1.70 -15.65
C LEU A 55 16.32 1.49 -14.37
N ILE A 56 16.02 2.23 -13.31
CA ILE A 56 16.64 2.02 -11.99
C ILE A 56 16.25 0.64 -11.45
N ASN A 57 14.98 0.25 -11.54
CA ASN A 57 14.49 -1.07 -11.16
C ASN A 57 15.22 -2.18 -11.94
N ALA A 58 15.32 -2.04 -13.27
CA ALA A 58 16.05 -2.98 -14.13
C ALA A 58 17.52 -3.17 -13.71
N TRP A 59 18.21 -2.07 -13.39
CA TRP A 59 19.60 -2.13 -12.94
C TRP A 59 19.74 -2.79 -11.56
N ARG A 60 18.83 -2.50 -10.62
CA ARG A 60 18.84 -3.10 -9.29
C ARG A 60 18.66 -4.61 -9.34
N HIS A 61 17.78 -5.07 -10.22
CA HIS A 61 17.38 -6.48 -10.29
C HIS A 61 17.84 -7.17 -11.59
N ARG A 62 18.95 -6.70 -12.20
CA ARG A 62 19.47 -7.19 -13.47
C ARG A 62 19.81 -8.69 -13.50
N GLU A 63 20.03 -9.31 -12.34
CA GLU A 63 20.32 -10.73 -12.23
C GLU A 63 19.03 -11.58 -12.11
N ALA A 64 17.87 -10.95 -11.92
CA ALA A 64 16.59 -11.63 -11.79
C ALA A 64 16.12 -12.16 -13.15
N LYS A 65 15.95 -13.48 -13.26
CA LYS A 65 15.50 -14.14 -14.50
C LYS A 65 13.98 -14.23 -14.61
N ASN A 66 13.27 -13.97 -13.53
CA ASN A 66 11.82 -14.07 -13.40
C ASN A 66 11.12 -12.70 -13.36
N LEU A 67 11.84 -11.62 -13.66
CA LEU A 67 11.31 -10.25 -13.68
C LEU A 67 11.13 -9.76 -15.11
N GLU A 68 9.95 -9.24 -15.41
CA GLU A 68 9.63 -8.48 -16.61
C GLU A 68 9.18 -7.06 -16.23
N LEU A 69 9.65 -6.05 -16.95
CA LEU A 69 9.30 -4.64 -16.70
C LEU A 69 8.42 -4.10 -17.81
N ALA A 70 7.22 -3.68 -17.49
CA ALA A 70 6.25 -3.06 -18.37
C ALA A 70 6.20 -1.54 -18.12
N VAL A 71 6.76 -0.74 -19.03
CA VAL A 71 6.82 0.72 -18.88
C VAL A 71 5.64 1.37 -19.58
N GLY A 72 4.80 2.07 -18.83
CA GLY A 72 3.66 2.79 -19.40
C GLY A 72 2.53 3.03 -18.41
N ASN A 73 1.55 3.78 -18.86
CA ASN A 73 0.31 3.98 -18.09
C ASN A 73 -0.38 2.62 -17.89
N PHE A 74 -0.73 2.32 -16.64
CA PHE A 74 -1.30 1.04 -16.24
C PHE A 74 -2.57 0.69 -17.04
N ASN A 75 -3.40 1.66 -17.38
CA ASN A 75 -4.58 1.43 -18.20
C ASN A 75 -4.24 0.73 -19.53
N ARG A 76 -3.21 1.20 -20.22
CA ARG A 76 -2.77 0.61 -21.48
C ARG A 76 -2.03 -0.71 -21.28
N VAL A 77 -1.17 -0.76 -20.26
CA VAL A 77 -0.41 -1.98 -19.96
C VAL A 77 -1.36 -3.11 -19.61
N SER A 78 -2.38 -2.86 -18.79
CA SER A 78 -3.36 -3.87 -18.38
C SER A 78 -4.17 -4.48 -19.55
N GLU A 79 -4.39 -3.70 -20.63
CA GLU A 79 -5.07 -4.17 -21.86
C GLU A 79 -4.17 -5.07 -22.73
N MET A 80 -2.86 -4.95 -22.57
CA MET A 80 -1.86 -5.76 -23.28
C MET A 80 -1.52 -7.06 -22.55
N LEU A 81 -1.82 -7.15 -21.25
CA LEU A 81 -1.56 -8.34 -20.44
C LEU A 81 -2.59 -9.43 -20.77
N THR A 82 -2.12 -10.54 -21.31
CA THR A 82 -2.96 -11.71 -21.65
C THR A 82 -2.98 -12.75 -20.54
N GLU A 83 -2.02 -12.69 -19.61
CA GLU A 83 -1.90 -13.59 -18.48
C GLU A 83 -2.69 -13.09 -17.25
N LYS A 84 -2.97 -14.02 -16.33
CA LYS A 84 -3.58 -13.75 -15.03
C LYS A 84 -2.58 -14.06 -13.92
N PHE A 85 -2.72 -13.35 -12.81
CA PHE A 85 -1.78 -13.39 -11.70
C PHE A 85 -2.40 -14.03 -10.45
N ASP A 86 -1.55 -14.68 -9.65
CA ASP A 86 -1.95 -15.14 -8.32
C ASP A 86 -2.07 -13.94 -7.36
N TYR A 87 -1.20 -12.93 -7.52
CA TYR A 87 -1.23 -11.71 -6.73
C TYR A 87 -1.07 -10.46 -7.60
N VAL A 88 -1.79 -9.40 -7.23
CA VAL A 88 -1.54 -8.05 -7.74
C VAL A 88 -1.21 -7.16 -6.55
N THR A 89 -0.06 -6.49 -6.56
CA THR A 89 0.34 -5.59 -5.48
C THR A 89 0.10 -4.13 -5.84
N LEU A 90 -0.48 -3.37 -4.91
CA LEU A 90 -0.76 -1.94 -4.98
C LEU A 90 -0.12 -1.27 -3.74
N ILE A 91 1.20 -1.11 -3.75
CA ILE A 91 1.95 -0.57 -2.61
C ILE A 91 2.17 0.93 -2.79
N GLY A 92 1.32 1.76 -2.18
CA GLY A 92 1.33 3.21 -2.40
C GLY A 92 0.88 3.58 -3.82
N VAL A 93 -0.25 3.04 -4.26
CA VAL A 93 -0.75 3.17 -5.64
C VAL A 93 -2.24 3.46 -5.71
N LEU A 94 -3.06 2.83 -4.87
CA LEU A 94 -4.52 2.97 -4.93
C LEU A 94 -4.95 4.42 -4.78
N GLU A 95 -4.29 5.20 -3.96
CA GLU A 95 -4.55 6.61 -3.70
C GLU A 95 -4.49 7.48 -4.94
N TYR A 96 -3.74 7.04 -5.97
CA TYR A 96 -3.59 7.75 -7.24
C TYR A 96 -4.58 7.30 -8.32
N ALA A 97 -5.55 6.46 -8.00
CA ALA A 97 -6.52 5.97 -8.99
C ALA A 97 -7.19 7.09 -9.81
N PRO A 98 -7.55 8.27 -9.26
CA PRO A 98 -8.09 9.37 -10.05
C PRO A 98 -7.17 9.88 -11.17
N SER A 99 -5.84 9.69 -11.03
CA SER A 99 -4.86 10.06 -12.07
C SER A 99 -4.80 9.07 -13.23
N TYR A 100 -5.32 7.85 -13.05
CA TYR A 100 -5.28 6.77 -14.03
C TYR A 100 -6.64 6.42 -14.60
N MET A 101 -7.71 6.60 -13.83
CA MET A 101 -9.07 6.24 -14.17
C MET A 101 -9.90 7.49 -14.37
N ALA A 102 -10.57 7.59 -15.52
CA ALA A 102 -11.57 8.62 -15.78
C ALA A 102 -12.94 8.18 -15.24
N GLY A 103 -13.79 9.14 -14.90
CA GLY A 103 -15.17 8.89 -14.47
C GLY A 103 -15.44 9.28 -13.02
N GLU A 104 -16.66 9.01 -12.57
CA GLU A 104 -17.15 9.41 -11.23
C GLU A 104 -16.65 8.48 -10.11
N ASP A 105 -16.22 7.25 -10.46
CA ASP A 105 -15.73 6.24 -9.51
C ASP A 105 -14.37 5.67 -9.94
N PRO A 106 -13.30 6.44 -9.83
CA PRO A 106 -11.98 6.01 -10.27
C PRO A 106 -11.42 4.85 -9.44
N PHE A 107 -11.66 4.82 -8.14
CA PHE A 107 -11.14 3.78 -7.24
C PHE A 107 -11.79 2.43 -7.49
N GLY A 108 -13.12 2.41 -7.60
CA GLY A 108 -13.85 1.19 -7.89
C GLY A 108 -13.54 0.65 -9.29
N THR A 109 -13.46 1.52 -10.29
CA THR A 109 -13.06 1.15 -11.65
C THR A 109 -11.64 0.55 -11.68
N PHE A 110 -10.72 1.10 -10.89
CA PHE A 110 -9.37 0.58 -10.77
C PHE A 110 -9.34 -0.82 -10.15
N LEU A 111 -10.07 -1.02 -9.03
CA LEU A 111 -10.18 -2.33 -8.38
C LEU A 111 -10.83 -3.39 -9.29
N GLU A 112 -11.85 -3.01 -10.06
CA GLU A 112 -12.47 -3.92 -11.03
C GLU A 112 -11.52 -4.33 -12.15
N LYS A 113 -10.73 -3.39 -12.66
CA LYS A 113 -9.69 -3.68 -13.65
C LYS A 113 -8.62 -4.65 -13.09
N ILE A 114 -8.16 -4.41 -11.85
CA ILE A 114 -7.24 -5.30 -11.14
C ILE A 114 -7.86 -6.69 -10.95
N ASN A 115 -9.12 -6.76 -10.51
CA ASN A 115 -9.85 -8.03 -10.36
C ASN A 115 -9.86 -8.85 -11.67
N GLY A 116 -10.01 -8.15 -12.80
CA GLY A 116 -9.95 -8.76 -14.13
C GLY A 116 -8.61 -9.40 -14.48
N LEU A 117 -7.51 -9.03 -13.80
CA LEU A 117 -6.16 -9.57 -14.02
C LEU A 117 -5.81 -10.71 -13.06
N LEU A 118 -6.68 -11.05 -12.10
CA LEU A 118 -6.45 -12.11 -11.14
C LEU A 118 -6.90 -13.49 -11.67
N LYS A 119 -6.17 -14.53 -11.27
CA LYS A 119 -6.63 -15.92 -11.37
C LYS A 119 -7.86 -16.14 -10.46
N PRO A 120 -8.61 -17.25 -10.60
CA PRO A 120 -9.80 -17.50 -9.77
C PRO A 120 -9.57 -17.36 -8.26
N ASP A 121 -8.44 -17.85 -7.75
CA ASP A 121 -8.07 -17.76 -6.33
C ASP A 121 -7.06 -16.62 -6.06
N GLY A 122 -6.97 -15.65 -6.96
CA GLY A 122 -6.01 -14.57 -6.86
C GLY A 122 -6.39 -13.51 -5.83
N GLU A 123 -5.40 -12.74 -5.40
CA GLU A 123 -5.55 -11.76 -4.33
C GLU A 123 -4.91 -10.42 -4.71
N ILE A 124 -5.51 -9.33 -4.22
CA ILE A 124 -4.94 -7.99 -4.27
C ILE A 124 -4.27 -7.72 -2.93
N LEU A 125 -3.04 -7.23 -2.96
CA LEU A 125 -2.29 -6.82 -1.78
C LEU A 125 -2.09 -5.29 -1.84
N ILE A 126 -2.79 -4.58 -0.96
CA ILE A 126 -2.84 -3.11 -0.96
C ILE A 126 -2.09 -2.60 0.26
N ALA A 127 -1.11 -1.70 0.08
CA ALA A 127 -0.58 -0.92 1.19
C ALA A 127 -0.84 0.57 0.93
N ILE A 128 -1.43 1.23 1.92
CA ILE A 128 -1.90 2.62 1.79
C ILE A 128 -1.89 3.33 3.15
N GLU A 129 -1.68 4.64 3.17
CA GLU A 129 -1.83 5.45 4.38
C GLU A 129 -3.28 5.46 4.85
N ASN A 130 -3.42 5.48 6.18
CA ASN A 130 -4.70 5.78 6.81
C ASN A 130 -4.85 7.29 6.97
N ARG A 131 -5.84 7.90 6.31
CA ARG A 131 -6.07 9.36 6.43
C ARG A 131 -6.38 9.83 7.87
N LEU A 132 -6.79 8.90 8.74
CA LEU A 132 -6.99 9.11 10.18
C LEU A 132 -5.82 8.59 11.01
N GLY A 133 -4.65 8.36 10.39
CA GLY A 133 -3.45 7.92 11.10
C GLY A 133 -3.00 8.89 12.20
N MET A 134 -2.56 8.34 13.35
CA MET A 134 -2.09 9.11 14.50
C MET A 134 -1.06 10.18 14.12
N LYS A 135 -0.18 9.88 13.15
CA LYS A 135 0.86 10.81 12.68
C LYS A 135 0.30 12.15 12.21
N TYR A 136 -0.86 12.16 11.58
CA TYR A 136 -1.50 13.38 11.07
C TYR A 136 -2.06 14.24 12.21
N PHE A 137 -2.67 13.63 13.23
CA PHE A 137 -3.07 14.35 14.46
C PHE A 137 -1.87 14.87 15.23
N ALA A 138 -0.74 14.18 15.17
CA ALA A 138 0.52 14.59 15.79
C ALA A 138 1.29 15.64 14.96
N GLY A 139 0.70 16.16 13.87
CA GLY A 139 1.24 17.28 13.11
C GLY A 139 2.03 16.92 11.86
N CYS A 140 2.06 15.65 11.41
CA CYS A 140 2.54 15.31 10.08
C CYS A 140 1.66 15.98 9.03
N ARG A 141 2.29 16.47 7.98
CA ARG A 141 1.57 16.87 6.77
C ARG A 141 1.07 15.63 6.03
N GLU A 142 0.01 15.80 5.27
CA GLU A 142 -0.47 14.75 4.39
C GLU A 142 0.62 14.39 3.35
N ASP A 143 0.85 13.09 3.15
CA ASP A 143 2.03 12.57 2.45
C ASP A 143 2.10 12.95 0.95
N HIS A 144 0.96 13.21 0.31
CA HIS A 144 0.86 13.41 -1.13
C HIS A 144 0.73 14.90 -1.52
N VAL A 145 -0.03 15.66 -0.73
CA VAL A 145 -0.30 17.07 -1.03
C VAL A 145 0.49 18.03 -0.13
N GLY A 146 1.13 17.52 0.92
CA GLY A 146 2.00 18.30 1.81
C GLY A 146 1.28 19.33 2.68
N ARG A 147 -0.05 19.23 2.82
CA ARG A 147 -0.85 20.10 3.69
C ARG A 147 -1.12 19.44 5.03
N ALA A 148 -1.10 20.23 6.11
CA ALA A 148 -1.52 19.76 7.41
C ALA A 148 -3.03 19.51 7.41
N PHE A 149 -3.46 18.40 8.03
CA PHE A 149 -4.86 18.00 8.25
C PHE A 149 -5.71 17.69 7.00
N GLU A 150 -5.17 17.83 5.79
CA GLU A 150 -5.91 17.65 4.53
C GLU A 150 -6.69 16.33 4.49
N GLY A 151 -6.07 15.19 4.83
CA GLY A 151 -6.73 13.90 4.89
C GLY A 151 -7.78 13.82 6.02
N ILE A 152 -7.49 14.37 7.20
CA ILE A 152 -8.42 14.40 8.33
C ILE A 152 -9.69 15.18 7.97
N GLU A 153 -9.55 16.29 7.26
CA GLU A 153 -10.65 17.15 6.83
C GLU A 153 -11.38 16.64 5.57
N GLY A 154 -10.98 15.49 5.03
CA GLY A 154 -11.66 14.85 3.90
C GLY A 154 -11.24 15.39 2.53
N TYR A 155 -10.01 15.89 2.41
CA TYR A 155 -9.42 16.41 1.16
C TYR A 155 -10.16 17.60 0.54
N PRO A 156 -10.45 18.68 1.29
CA PRO A 156 -11.21 19.81 0.78
C PRO A 156 -10.50 20.58 -0.34
N GLY A 157 -9.19 20.40 -0.49
CA GLY A 157 -8.36 21.13 -1.44
C GLY A 157 -7.79 20.29 -2.59
N THR A 158 -8.15 19.00 -2.72
CA THR A 158 -7.65 18.12 -3.79
C THR A 158 -8.65 17.06 -4.21
N ASP A 159 -8.66 16.73 -5.51
CA ASP A 159 -9.43 15.68 -6.16
C ASP A 159 -8.54 14.63 -6.88
N SER A 160 -7.22 14.85 -6.88
CA SER A 160 -6.25 14.06 -7.67
C SER A 160 -5.64 12.89 -6.92
N VAL A 161 -5.69 12.90 -5.58
CA VAL A 161 -5.15 11.86 -4.72
C VAL A 161 -5.99 11.78 -3.44
N GLN A 162 -6.24 10.58 -2.95
CA GLN A 162 -7.01 10.37 -1.72
C GLN A 162 -6.57 9.08 -1.03
N THR A 163 -6.28 9.18 0.27
CA THR A 163 -6.16 8.02 1.15
C THR A 163 -7.45 7.81 1.94
N PHE A 164 -7.58 6.69 2.62
CA PHE A 164 -8.83 6.23 3.19
C PHE A 164 -8.69 5.90 4.66
N SER A 165 -9.77 6.07 5.41
CA SER A 165 -9.95 5.37 6.68
C SER A 165 -10.29 3.90 6.44
N ARG A 166 -10.16 3.06 7.48
CA ARG A 166 -10.56 1.66 7.41
C ARG A 166 -12.00 1.49 6.91
N ALA A 167 -12.95 2.19 7.51
CA ALA A 167 -14.36 2.08 7.16
C ALA A 167 -14.68 2.49 5.71
N GLU A 168 -13.91 3.44 5.15
CA GLU A 168 -14.05 3.82 3.75
C GLU A 168 -13.53 2.75 2.80
N LEU A 169 -12.38 2.11 3.14
CA LEU A 169 -11.88 0.96 2.37
C LEU A 169 -12.85 -0.23 2.41
N GLU A 170 -13.35 -0.57 3.60
CA GLU A 170 -14.35 -1.63 3.76
C GLU A 170 -15.57 -1.37 2.87
N ARG A 171 -16.12 -0.15 2.92
CA ARG A 171 -17.24 0.26 2.07
C ARG A 171 -16.91 0.15 0.58
N LEU A 172 -15.75 0.65 0.16
CA LEU A 172 -15.30 0.55 -1.24
C LEU A 172 -15.23 -0.91 -1.71
N PHE A 173 -14.68 -1.81 -0.89
CA PHE A 173 -14.62 -3.23 -1.22
C PHE A 173 -16.02 -3.84 -1.33
N GLU A 174 -16.89 -3.58 -0.36
CA GLU A 174 -18.25 -4.11 -0.32
C GLU A 174 -19.10 -3.63 -1.50
N GLU A 175 -19.06 -2.32 -1.82
CA GLU A 175 -19.75 -1.73 -2.97
C GLU A 175 -19.31 -2.34 -4.30
N LYS A 176 -18.03 -2.73 -4.39
CA LYS A 176 -17.47 -3.42 -5.57
C LYS A 176 -17.59 -4.94 -5.52
N GLY A 177 -18.25 -5.48 -4.50
CA GLY A 177 -18.56 -6.91 -4.38
C GLY A 177 -17.40 -7.76 -3.88
N PHE A 178 -16.32 -7.20 -3.37
CA PHE A 178 -15.29 -7.92 -2.64
C PHE A 178 -15.81 -8.23 -1.24
N ARG A 179 -15.90 -9.53 -0.89
CA ARG A 179 -16.49 -9.99 0.38
C ARG A 179 -15.48 -10.55 1.37
N GLU A 180 -14.30 -10.88 0.90
CA GLU A 180 -13.25 -11.48 1.71
C GLU A 180 -12.02 -10.56 1.69
N TYR A 181 -11.74 -9.91 2.81
CA TYR A 181 -10.57 -9.07 3.00
C TYR A 181 -10.08 -9.13 4.46
N GLU A 182 -8.79 -8.95 4.65
CA GLU A 182 -8.12 -8.95 5.94
C GLU A 182 -7.24 -7.71 6.07
N PHE A 183 -7.37 -6.99 7.20
CA PHE A 183 -6.53 -5.85 7.53
C PHE A 183 -5.33 -6.24 8.38
N TYR A 184 -4.19 -5.68 8.00
CA TYR A 184 -2.95 -5.68 8.75
C TYR A 184 -2.48 -4.24 8.96
N TYR A 185 -1.73 -4.02 10.02
CA TYR A 185 -1.31 -2.71 10.49
C TYR A 185 0.21 -2.63 10.55
N PRO A 186 0.87 -2.21 9.45
CA PRO A 186 2.31 -2.00 9.43
C PRO A 186 2.69 -0.87 10.38
N TYR A 187 3.62 -1.12 11.30
CA TYR A 187 4.05 -0.16 12.30
C TYR A 187 5.54 0.13 12.17
N PRO A 188 5.97 1.37 12.25
CA PRO A 188 5.20 2.60 12.47
C PRO A 188 4.44 3.10 11.23
N ASP A 189 4.77 2.64 10.02
CA ASP A 189 4.16 3.00 8.76
C ASP A 189 4.49 1.92 7.70
N TYR A 190 3.65 1.75 6.67
CA TYR A 190 3.88 0.74 5.61
C TYR A 190 5.16 1.03 4.80
N LYS A 191 5.65 2.27 4.80
CA LYS A 191 6.86 2.65 4.08
C LYS A 191 8.12 2.00 4.67
N PHE A 192 8.20 1.92 5.99
CA PHE A 192 9.33 1.33 6.73
C PHE A 192 8.85 0.54 7.95
N PRO A 193 8.08 -0.54 7.75
CA PRO A 193 7.55 -1.28 8.88
C PRO A 193 8.65 -2.06 9.60
N THR A 194 8.58 -2.04 10.92
CA THR A 194 9.41 -2.85 11.82
C THR A 194 8.61 -3.97 12.48
N ALA A 195 7.28 -3.85 12.47
CA ALA A 195 6.33 -4.87 12.90
C ALA A 195 5.06 -4.76 12.05
N VAL A 196 4.31 -5.85 11.94
CA VAL A 196 3.00 -5.88 11.29
C VAL A 196 2.02 -6.56 12.23
N TYR A 197 1.01 -5.84 12.65
CA TYR A 197 -0.10 -6.33 13.46
C TYR A 197 -1.28 -6.72 12.59
N SER A 198 -2.30 -7.37 13.17
CA SER A 198 -3.51 -7.77 12.46
C SER A 198 -4.71 -7.68 13.39
N ASP A 199 -5.93 -7.80 12.87
CA ASP A 199 -7.16 -7.91 13.69
C ASP A 199 -7.12 -9.11 14.65
N ARG A 200 -6.33 -10.16 14.34
CA ARG A 200 -6.16 -11.35 15.19
C ARG A 200 -5.10 -11.15 16.27
N TYR A 201 -4.19 -10.22 16.08
CA TYR A 201 -3.13 -9.90 17.01
C TYR A 201 -2.86 -8.40 16.99
N LEU A 202 -3.56 -7.68 17.83
CA LEU A 202 -3.37 -6.25 18.03
C LEU A 202 -2.20 -5.98 18.99
N PRO A 203 -1.54 -4.82 18.88
CA PRO A 203 -0.44 -4.46 19.77
C PRO A 203 -0.92 -4.31 21.20
N LYS A 204 -0.01 -4.64 22.12
CA LYS A 204 -0.18 -4.41 23.55
C LYS A 204 0.58 -3.15 23.99
N LYS A 205 0.21 -2.62 25.12
CA LYS A 205 0.91 -1.52 25.76
C LYS A 205 2.40 -1.80 25.89
N GLY A 206 3.23 -0.85 25.50
CA GLY A 206 4.69 -0.96 25.50
C GLY A 206 5.31 -1.55 24.23
N GLU A 207 4.52 -2.03 23.28
CA GLU A 207 5.05 -2.56 22.01
C GLU A 207 5.25 -1.46 20.94
N LEU A 208 4.55 -0.32 21.05
CA LEU A 208 4.50 0.74 20.03
C LEU A 208 5.42 1.92 20.37
N LEU A 209 6.68 1.63 20.73
CA LEU A 209 7.64 2.66 21.17
C LEU A 209 8.56 3.16 20.06
N ASN A 210 8.64 2.48 18.92
CA ASN A 210 9.56 2.81 17.83
C ASN A 210 8.86 3.65 16.76
N ASN A 211 8.40 4.85 17.12
CA ASN A 211 7.78 5.76 16.17
C ASN A 211 8.85 6.53 15.38
N ILE A 212 8.88 6.33 14.06
CA ILE A 212 9.59 7.21 13.15
C ILE A 212 8.70 8.43 12.94
N ARG A 213 9.15 9.57 13.42
CA ARG A 213 8.34 10.81 13.41
C ARG A 213 8.01 11.26 12.00
N ASN A 214 9.03 11.43 11.20
CA ASN A 214 8.91 11.69 9.77
C ASN A 214 10.27 11.40 9.13
N PHE A 215 10.29 10.71 7.99
CA PHE A 215 11.55 10.36 7.32
C PHE A 215 11.91 11.34 6.19
N ASP A 216 11.01 12.24 5.82
CA ASP A 216 11.13 13.16 4.69
C ASP A 216 11.05 14.65 5.06
N ALA A 217 10.50 15.01 6.22
CA ALA A 217 10.41 16.39 6.67
C ALA A 217 10.38 16.50 8.20
N ASP A 218 10.99 17.54 8.73
CA ASP A 218 10.90 17.85 10.14
C ASP A 218 9.50 18.36 10.52
N ARG A 219 9.07 18.05 11.73
CA ARG A 219 7.82 18.55 12.31
C ARG A 219 7.93 18.80 13.81
N TYR A 220 7.05 19.62 14.34
CA TYR A 220 6.93 19.78 15.78
C TYR A 220 6.44 18.48 16.43
N VAL A 221 6.95 18.21 17.62
CA VAL A 221 6.46 17.12 18.49
C VAL A 221 5.34 17.70 19.35
N LEU A 222 4.11 17.45 18.99
CA LEU A 222 2.93 17.97 19.70
C LEU A 222 2.65 17.18 20.99
N PHE A 223 2.87 15.86 20.97
CA PHE A 223 2.71 14.96 22.10
C PHE A 223 3.60 13.71 21.91
N ASP A 224 3.67 12.88 22.93
CA ASP A 224 4.35 11.58 22.91
C ASP A 224 3.47 10.55 22.18
N GLU A 225 3.78 10.26 20.91
CA GLU A 225 3.03 9.33 20.08
C GLU A 225 3.07 7.88 20.61
N GLY A 226 4.17 7.48 21.27
CA GLY A 226 4.25 6.16 21.91
C GLY A 226 3.21 6.02 23.03
N LYS A 227 3.08 7.03 23.88
CA LYS A 227 2.05 7.04 24.93
C LYS A 227 0.63 7.13 24.37
N ALA A 228 0.44 7.88 23.29
CA ALA A 228 -0.85 7.94 22.61
C ALA A 228 -1.23 6.59 22.02
N PHE A 229 -0.30 5.91 21.35
CA PHE A 229 -0.54 4.55 20.84
C PHE A 229 -0.79 3.53 21.95
N ASP A 230 -0.08 3.61 23.08
CA ASP A 230 -0.37 2.78 24.25
C ASP A 230 -1.81 2.95 24.74
N SER A 231 -2.29 4.21 24.79
CA SER A 231 -3.69 4.50 25.16
C SER A 231 -4.67 3.93 24.14
N LEU A 232 -4.36 4.00 22.83
CA LEU A 232 -5.21 3.43 21.79
C LEU A 232 -5.24 1.90 21.83
N ALA A 233 -4.10 1.27 22.14
CA ALA A 233 -4.02 -0.18 22.33
C ALA A 233 -4.88 -0.64 23.51
N ASP A 234 -4.77 0.03 24.65
CA ASP A 234 -5.55 -0.27 25.86
C ASP A 234 -7.07 -0.10 25.65
N THR A 235 -7.48 0.80 24.76
CA THR A 235 -8.90 1.13 24.50
C THR A 235 -9.47 0.45 23.26
N GLY A 236 -8.66 -0.31 22.51
CA GLY A 236 -9.08 -1.01 21.29
C GLY A 236 -9.22 -0.13 20.05
N TYR A 237 -8.73 1.12 20.08
CA TYR A 237 -8.83 2.05 18.95
C TYR A 237 -7.61 2.03 18.02
N PHE A 238 -6.59 1.23 18.31
CA PHE A 238 -5.39 1.15 17.45
C PHE A 238 -5.72 0.91 15.97
N PRO A 239 -6.64 0.00 15.57
CA PRO A 239 -6.97 -0.22 14.16
C PRO A 239 -7.50 1.01 13.43
N ILE A 240 -8.16 1.93 14.15
CA ILE A 240 -8.74 3.15 13.58
C ILE A 240 -7.66 4.21 13.34
N PHE A 241 -6.66 4.29 14.25
CA PHE A 241 -5.63 5.32 14.25
C PHE A 241 -4.24 4.82 13.84
N SER A 242 -4.10 3.56 13.43
CA SER A 242 -2.84 3.09 12.82
C SER A 242 -2.47 3.98 11.62
N ASN A 243 -1.17 4.23 11.42
CA ASN A 243 -0.74 5.20 10.40
C ASN A 243 -0.97 4.73 8.96
N SER A 244 -1.11 3.43 8.76
CA SER A 244 -1.29 2.82 7.44
C SER A 244 -1.90 1.43 7.55
N PHE A 245 -2.34 0.92 6.43
CA PHE A 245 -2.88 -0.42 6.28
C PHE A 245 -2.07 -1.22 5.28
N PHE A 246 -2.01 -2.53 5.49
CA PHE A 246 -1.79 -3.53 4.46
C PHE A 246 -3.07 -4.38 4.41
N VAL A 247 -3.71 -4.45 3.25
CA VAL A 247 -4.98 -5.18 3.10
C VAL A 247 -4.81 -6.27 2.06
N ARG A 248 -5.14 -7.48 2.46
CA ARG A 248 -5.31 -8.62 1.58
C ARG A 248 -6.75 -8.67 1.15
N VAL A 249 -7.02 -8.60 -0.14
CA VAL A 249 -8.38 -8.64 -0.71
C VAL A 249 -8.45 -9.80 -1.69
N ARG A 250 -9.34 -10.75 -1.44
CA ARG A 250 -9.52 -11.88 -2.34
C ARG A 250 -10.33 -11.49 -3.57
N ARG A 251 -10.00 -12.08 -4.72
CA ARG A 251 -10.75 -11.89 -5.95
C ARG A 251 -12.25 -12.15 -5.72
N LYS A 252 -13.08 -11.26 -6.24
CA LYS A 252 -14.53 -11.51 -6.34
C LYS A 252 -14.84 -12.44 -7.50
N GLY A 253 -15.84 -13.26 -7.34
CA GLY A 253 -16.36 -14.16 -8.37
C GLY A 253 -16.94 -13.43 -9.60
#